data_fe5e4b57fb755952160f4778c21c8ca2
#
_entry.id   fe5e4b57fb755952160f4778c21c8ca2
#
_cell.length_a   1.000
_cell.length_b   1.000
_cell.length_c   1.000
_cell.angle_alpha   90.00
_cell.angle_beta   90.00
_cell.angle_gamma   90.00
#
_symmetry.space_group_name_H-M   'P 1'
#
loop_
_entity.id
_entity.type
_entity.pdbx_description
1 polymer ?
#
loop_
_entity_poly.entity_id
_entity_poly.type
_entity_poly.pdbx_seq_one_letter_code
_entity_poly.pdbx_strand_id
1 'polypeptide(L)'
;VVAAATKVMQLAAEQAGCSLDISEGLVGGAAIDATGEPLPQDTLKAAEQADAVLLGGVGGPKWDDLPTHLRPEKGLLGLRQGLGLFANLRPALLAAPLAAASSLKTELVADLDILIIRELTGGIYFGEPRGVEVRDNERVGFNTLVYSEHEIERIARVGFELAAKRNGKL
;
A
#
# COMPACT_ATOMS: atom_id res chain seq x y z
N VAL A 1 8.19 14.28 -3.89
CA VAL A 1 6.92 13.80 -4.49
C VAL A 1 5.74 14.26 -3.65
N VAL A 2 5.67 13.94 -2.32
CA VAL A 2 4.53 14.31 -1.45
C VAL A 2 4.30 15.82 -1.45
N ALA A 3 5.33 16.65 -1.23
CA ALA A 3 5.17 18.11 -1.22
C ALA A 3 4.59 18.68 -2.54
N ALA A 4 4.90 18.07 -3.69
CA ALA A 4 4.31 18.46 -4.97
C ALA A 4 2.84 18.00 -5.05
N ALA A 5 2.55 16.78 -4.59
CA ALA A 5 1.18 16.26 -4.55
C ALA A 5 0.27 17.10 -3.64
N THR A 6 0.79 17.51 -2.46
CA THR A 6 0.07 18.39 -1.53
C THR A 6 -0.30 19.73 -2.18
N LYS A 7 0.62 20.35 -2.91
CA LYS A 7 0.35 21.60 -3.63
C LYS A 7 -0.75 21.43 -4.68
N VAL A 8 -0.70 20.34 -5.46
CA VAL A 8 -1.75 20.06 -6.47
C VAL A 8 -3.10 19.81 -5.80
N MET A 9 -3.11 19.08 -4.69
CA MET A 9 -4.31 18.80 -3.91
C MET A 9 -4.95 20.09 -3.36
N GLN A 10 -4.13 21.00 -2.82
CA GLN A 10 -4.58 22.31 -2.34
C GLN A 10 -5.21 23.15 -3.45
N LEU A 11 -4.54 23.25 -4.62
CA LEU A 11 -5.06 23.98 -5.78
C LEU A 11 -6.38 23.38 -6.29
N ALA A 12 -6.47 22.03 -6.34
CA ALA A 12 -7.70 21.37 -6.75
C ALA A 12 -8.85 21.63 -5.78
N ALA A 13 -8.58 21.63 -4.48
CA ALA A 13 -9.57 21.93 -3.45
C ALA A 13 -10.07 23.38 -3.56
N GLU A 14 -9.16 24.35 -3.73
CA GLU A 14 -9.52 25.76 -3.96
C GLU A 14 -10.45 25.92 -5.17
N GLN A 15 -10.11 25.26 -6.30
CA GLN A 15 -10.93 25.29 -7.51
C GLN A 15 -12.30 24.64 -7.31
N ALA A 16 -12.38 23.60 -6.48
CA ALA A 16 -13.63 22.92 -6.14
C ALA A 16 -14.44 23.63 -5.04
N GLY A 17 -13.92 24.69 -4.45
CA GLY A 17 -14.56 25.40 -3.32
C GLY A 17 -14.56 24.58 -2.03
N CYS A 18 -13.63 23.63 -1.88
CA CYS A 18 -13.46 22.81 -0.69
C CYS A 18 -12.32 23.35 0.19
N SER A 19 -12.45 23.22 1.51
CA SER A 19 -11.35 23.47 2.45
C SER A 19 -10.66 22.14 2.80
N LEU A 20 -9.33 22.15 2.89
CA LEU A 20 -8.53 21.04 3.37
C LEU A 20 -7.83 21.45 4.66
N ASP A 21 -7.99 20.66 5.71
CA ASP A 21 -7.15 20.69 6.90
C ASP A 21 -6.09 19.62 6.77
N ILE A 22 -4.81 20.02 6.64
CA ILE A 22 -3.71 19.12 6.35
C ILE A 22 -2.75 19.10 7.54
N SER A 23 -2.60 17.93 8.14
CA SER A 23 -1.58 17.64 9.15
C SER A 23 -0.51 16.69 8.60
N GLU A 24 0.71 16.78 9.13
CA GLU A 24 1.83 15.91 8.75
C GLU A 24 2.19 14.94 9.87
N GLY A 25 2.46 13.68 9.49
CA GLY A 25 2.94 12.64 10.39
C GLY A 25 4.17 11.94 9.82
N LEU A 26 5.10 11.54 10.68
CA LEU A 26 6.30 10.80 10.28
C LEU A 26 6.01 9.30 10.20
N VAL A 27 6.43 8.65 9.11
CA VAL A 27 6.31 7.21 8.89
C VAL A 27 7.58 6.67 8.23
N GLY A 28 7.90 5.41 8.50
CA GLY A 28 9.03 4.72 7.88
C GLY A 28 10.37 5.29 8.27
N GLY A 29 11.28 5.45 7.31
CA GLY A 29 12.64 5.91 7.56
C GLY A 29 12.73 7.28 8.24
N ALA A 30 11.86 8.23 7.87
CA ALA A 30 11.81 9.54 8.52
C ALA A 30 11.39 9.44 10.00
N ALA A 31 10.47 8.56 10.32
CA ALA A 31 10.06 8.31 11.70
C ALA A 31 11.19 7.62 12.49
N ILE A 32 11.84 6.62 11.91
CA ILE A 32 12.99 5.93 12.54
C ILE A 32 14.09 6.92 12.88
N ASP A 33 14.44 7.81 11.96
CA ASP A 33 15.48 8.81 12.20
C ASP A 33 15.13 9.79 13.33
N ALA A 34 13.87 10.12 13.49
CA ALA A 34 13.39 11.08 14.48
C ALA A 34 13.07 10.45 15.86
N THR A 35 12.53 9.24 15.87
CA THR A 35 11.94 8.62 17.06
C THR A 35 12.48 7.22 17.38
N GLY A 36 13.20 6.59 16.45
CA GLY A 36 13.65 5.20 16.56
C GLY A 36 12.58 4.16 16.19
N GLU A 37 11.37 4.57 15.82
CA GLU A 37 10.24 3.70 15.50
C GLU A 37 9.72 3.96 14.07
N PRO A 38 9.34 2.90 13.31
CA PRO A 38 8.84 3.08 11.94
C PRO A 38 7.42 3.67 11.87
N LEU A 39 6.66 3.64 12.95
CA LEU A 39 5.32 4.21 13.07
C LEU A 39 5.08 4.71 14.50
N PRO A 40 5.28 6.00 14.77
CA PRO A 40 4.93 6.59 16.07
C PRO A 40 3.42 6.52 16.32
N GLN A 41 3.06 6.28 17.58
CA GLN A 41 1.66 6.14 17.98
C GLN A 41 0.81 7.39 17.68
N ASP A 42 1.39 8.59 17.81
CA ASP A 42 0.69 9.83 17.51
C ASP A 42 0.39 9.98 16.02
N THR A 43 1.30 9.51 15.15
CA THR A 43 1.04 9.44 13.69
C THR A 43 -0.13 8.50 13.38
N LEU A 44 -0.19 7.32 14.01
CA LEU A 44 -1.29 6.39 13.80
C LEU A 44 -2.63 6.99 14.26
N LYS A 45 -2.66 7.59 15.45
CA LYS A 45 -3.88 8.26 15.97
C LYS A 45 -4.35 9.40 15.06
N ALA A 46 -3.43 10.21 14.55
CA ALA A 46 -3.77 11.26 13.61
C ALA A 46 -4.34 10.69 12.30
N ALA A 47 -3.78 9.59 11.80
CA ALA A 47 -4.27 8.89 10.62
C ALA A 47 -5.68 8.28 10.84
N GLU A 48 -5.97 7.75 12.03
CA GLU A 48 -7.30 7.22 12.41
C GLU A 48 -8.38 8.30 12.45
N GLN A 49 -8.00 9.54 12.73
CA GLN A 49 -8.91 10.69 12.83
C GLN A 49 -9.09 11.45 11.50
N ALA A 50 -8.23 11.18 10.53
CA ALA A 50 -8.27 11.85 9.23
C ALA A 50 -9.25 11.16 8.27
N ASP A 51 -9.90 11.95 7.40
CA ASP A 51 -10.76 11.42 6.34
C ASP A 51 -9.96 10.66 5.27
N ALA A 52 -8.70 11.03 5.05
CA ALA A 52 -7.80 10.38 4.10
C ALA A 52 -6.33 10.56 4.49
N VAL A 53 -5.48 9.62 4.07
CA VAL A 53 -4.03 9.68 4.28
C VAL A 53 -3.30 9.67 2.95
N LEU A 54 -2.52 10.72 2.69
CA LEU A 54 -1.58 10.76 1.56
C LEU A 54 -0.21 10.26 2.02
N LEU A 55 0.20 9.09 1.55
CA LEU A 55 1.46 8.46 1.92
C LEU A 55 2.46 8.51 0.77
N GLY A 56 3.72 8.86 1.08
CA GLY A 56 4.85 8.79 0.16
C GLY A 56 5.68 7.53 0.27
N GLY A 57 6.92 7.58 -0.23
CA GLY A 57 7.89 6.51 -0.05
C GLY A 57 8.33 6.40 1.41
N VAL A 58 8.37 5.18 1.94
CA VAL A 58 8.65 4.94 3.38
C VAL A 58 10.08 4.53 3.67
N GLY A 59 10.81 3.97 2.70
CA GLY A 59 12.13 3.38 2.88
C GLY A 59 13.17 3.81 1.86
N GLY A 60 14.34 3.20 1.96
CA GLY A 60 15.46 3.41 1.07
C GLY A 60 16.72 2.71 1.58
N PRO A 61 17.81 2.70 0.80
CA PRO A 61 19.02 1.92 1.13
C PRO A 61 19.62 2.20 2.51
N LYS A 62 19.41 3.41 3.04
CA LYS A 62 19.90 3.82 4.38
C LYS A 62 19.46 2.89 5.50
N TRP A 63 18.31 2.25 5.37
CA TRP A 63 17.67 1.44 6.42
C TRP A 63 17.66 -0.06 6.11
N ASP A 64 18.33 -0.52 5.04
CA ASP A 64 18.31 -1.93 4.61
C ASP A 64 18.94 -2.89 5.64
N ASP A 65 19.95 -2.41 6.39
CA ASP A 65 20.67 -3.19 7.40
C ASP A 65 19.96 -3.25 8.77
N LEU A 66 18.82 -2.55 8.92
CA LEU A 66 18.08 -2.59 10.17
C LEU A 66 17.43 -3.97 10.41
N PRO A 67 17.28 -4.36 11.68
CA PRO A 67 16.49 -5.54 12.05
C PRO A 67 15.08 -5.46 11.45
N THR A 68 14.54 -6.61 11.05
CA THR A 68 13.26 -6.69 10.33
C THR A 68 12.11 -5.93 11.00
N HIS A 69 12.06 -5.89 12.34
CA HIS A 69 11.00 -5.20 13.08
C HIS A 69 11.15 -3.67 13.08
N LEU A 70 12.33 -3.14 12.75
CA LEU A 70 12.61 -1.70 12.63
C LEU A 70 12.69 -1.22 11.18
N ARG A 71 12.45 -2.07 10.18
CA ARG A 71 12.48 -1.64 8.79
C ARG A 71 11.35 -0.67 8.47
N PRO A 72 11.57 0.33 7.60
CA PRO A 72 10.57 1.34 7.23
C PRO A 72 9.23 0.77 6.78
N GLU A 73 9.24 -0.38 6.09
CA GLU A 73 8.04 -1.09 5.62
C GLU A 73 7.10 -1.50 6.76
N LYS A 74 7.63 -1.66 7.97
CA LYS A 74 6.80 -1.93 9.16
C LYS A 74 5.88 -0.77 9.50
N GLY A 75 6.29 0.47 9.20
CA GLY A 75 5.43 1.65 9.31
C GLY A 75 4.21 1.55 8.38
N LEU A 76 4.43 1.20 7.12
CA LEU A 76 3.34 0.99 6.17
C LEU A 76 2.41 -0.16 6.56
N LEU A 77 2.97 -1.29 7.00
CA LEU A 77 2.18 -2.44 7.46
C LEU A 77 1.37 -2.09 8.71
N GLY A 78 1.97 -1.35 9.65
CA GLY A 78 1.28 -0.88 10.85
C GLY A 78 0.12 0.05 10.54
N LEU A 79 0.27 1.01 9.61
CA LEU A 79 -0.82 1.85 9.12
C LEU A 79 -1.95 1.03 8.49
N ARG A 80 -1.63 0.08 7.63
CA ARG A 80 -2.63 -0.80 6.99
C ARG A 80 -3.44 -1.57 8.01
N GLN A 81 -2.77 -2.12 9.01
CA GLN A 81 -3.41 -2.88 10.08
C GLN A 81 -4.26 -1.97 10.98
N GLY A 82 -3.70 -0.85 11.46
CA GLY A 82 -4.38 0.08 12.34
C GLY A 82 -5.62 0.71 11.72
N LEU A 83 -5.54 1.06 10.45
CA LEU A 83 -6.67 1.65 9.71
C LEU A 83 -7.61 0.60 9.08
N GLY A 84 -7.36 -0.69 9.26
CA GLY A 84 -8.19 -1.76 8.68
C GLY A 84 -8.22 -1.76 7.14
N LEU A 85 -7.14 -1.32 6.48
CA LEU A 85 -7.07 -1.22 5.03
C LEU A 85 -6.88 -2.61 4.41
N PHE A 86 -7.92 -3.14 3.79
CA PHE A 86 -7.92 -4.50 3.23
C PHE A 86 -7.80 -4.56 1.70
N ALA A 87 -8.27 -3.53 0.99
CA ALA A 87 -8.28 -3.51 -0.48
C ALA A 87 -7.27 -2.50 -1.05
N ASN A 88 -6.27 -2.99 -1.76
CA ASN A 88 -5.36 -2.16 -2.52
C ASN A 88 -5.79 -2.13 -3.99
N LEU A 89 -6.13 -0.96 -4.48
CA LEU A 89 -6.55 -0.76 -5.87
C LEU A 89 -5.36 -0.22 -6.67
N ARG A 90 -4.92 -0.98 -7.67
CA ARG A 90 -3.78 -0.64 -8.53
C ARG A 90 -4.20 -0.53 -9.97
N PRO A 91 -4.56 0.67 -10.45
CA PRO A 91 -4.82 0.87 -11.87
C PRO A 91 -3.50 0.79 -12.66
N ALA A 92 -3.49 -0.03 -13.71
CA ALA A 92 -2.46 -0.08 -14.72
C ALA A 92 -3.06 0.49 -16.02
N LEU A 93 -2.84 1.78 -16.21
CA LEU A 93 -3.27 2.53 -17.38
C LEU A 93 -2.04 3.00 -18.13
N LEU A 94 -2.06 2.91 -19.44
CA LEU A 94 -1.00 3.49 -20.25
C LEU A 94 -1.52 4.73 -20.99
N ALA A 95 -0.93 5.88 -20.71
CA ALA A 95 -1.18 7.07 -21.50
C ALA A 95 -0.62 6.89 -22.92
N ALA A 96 -1.42 7.14 -23.94
CA ALA A 96 -1.04 6.92 -25.34
C ALA A 96 0.34 7.52 -25.75
N PRO A 97 0.74 8.75 -25.28
CA PRO A 97 2.07 9.27 -25.58
C PRO A 97 3.24 8.47 -25.00
N LEU A 98 2.98 7.64 -23.98
CA LEU A 98 4.00 6.82 -23.31
C LEU A 98 4.09 5.39 -23.86
N ALA A 99 3.22 5.00 -24.79
CA ALA A 99 3.20 3.66 -25.35
C ALA A 99 4.53 3.27 -26.02
N ALA A 100 5.18 4.21 -26.69
CA ALA A 100 6.47 4.00 -27.33
C ALA A 100 7.65 3.82 -26.35
N ALA A 101 7.50 4.20 -25.09
CA ALA A 101 8.50 4.01 -24.03
C ALA A 101 8.43 2.62 -23.37
N SER A 102 7.41 1.83 -23.68
CA SER A 102 7.25 0.46 -23.21
C SER A 102 8.25 -0.48 -23.87
N SER A 103 8.75 -1.46 -23.11
CA SER A 103 9.53 -2.58 -23.66
C SER A 103 8.67 -3.62 -24.40
N LEU A 104 7.34 -3.54 -24.25
CA LEU A 104 6.39 -4.37 -24.96
C LEU A 104 5.98 -3.69 -26.28
N LYS A 105 5.50 -4.48 -27.23
CA LYS A 105 4.97 -3.95 -28.50
C LYS A 105 3.81 -2.99 -28.24
N THR A 106 3.79 -1.88 -28.96
CA THR A 106 2.80 -0.80 -28.79
C THR A 106 1.35 -1.31 -28.89
N GLU A 107 1.08 -2.22 -29.85
CA GLU A 107 -0.26 -2.81 -30.03
C GLU A 107 -0.76 -3.63 -28.84
N LEU A 108 0.14 -4.08 -27.94
CA LEU A 108 -0.23 -4.82 -26.74
C LEU A 108 -0.55 -3.91 -25.53
N VAL A 109 -0.09 -2.68 -25.58
CA VAL A 109 -0.16 -1.79 -24.41
C VAL A 109 -0.94 -0.49 -24.66
N ALA A 110 -1.22 -0.15 -25.91
CA ALA A 110 -1.86 1.13 -26.28
C ALA A 110 -3.21 1.36 -25.58
N ASP A 111 -3.99 0.32 -25.38
CA ASP A 111 -5.32 0.38 -24.75
C ASP A 111 -5.36 -0.36 -23.40
N LEU A 112 -4.21 -0.45 -22.72
CA LEU A 112 -4.14 -1.16 -21.46
C LEU A 112 -4.95 -0.44 -20.39
N ASP A 113 -5.99 -1.09 -19.89
CA ASP A 113 -6.83 -0.67 -18.78
C ASP A 113 -7.13 -1.85 -17.85
N ILE A 114 -6.21 -2.09 -16.90
CA ILE A 114 -6.33 -3.16 -15.92
C ILE A 114 -6.41 -2.53 -14.53
N LEU A 115 -7.39 -2.95 -13.72
CA LEU A 115 -7.45 -2.64 -12.31
C LEU A 115 -7.13 -3.89 -11.49
N ILE A 116 -5.96 -3.91 -10.85
CA ILE A 116 -5.57 -4.99 -9.96
C ILE A 116 -6.10 -4.70 -8.57
N ILE A 117 -6.91 -5.61 -8.04
CA ILE A 117 -7.44 -5.54 -6.68
C ILE A 117 -6.69 -6.54 -5.82
N ARG A 118 -6.02 -6.06 -4.78
CA ARG A 118 -5.18 -6.90 -3.93
C ARG A 118 -5.66 -6.86 -2.49
N GLU A 119 -5.94 -8.04 -1.92
CA GLU A 119 -6.15 -8.20 -0.49
C GLU A 119 -4.85 -7.94 0.29
N LEU A 120 -4.94 -7.22 1.42
CA LEU A 120 -3.77 -6.74 2.17
C LEU A 120 -3.64 -7.27 3.59
N THR A 121 -4.68 -7.83 4.18
CA THR A 121 -4.72 -8.14 5.63
C THR A 121 -4.61 -9.62 5.95
N GLY A 122 -4.81 -10.50 4.97
CA GLY A 122 -4.61 -11.93 5.10
C GLY A 122 -3.35 -12.44 4.41
N GLY A 123 -3.22 -13.76 4.37
CA GLY A 123 -2.23 -14.48 3.60
C GLY A 123 -0.82 -14.45 4.19
N ILE A 124 0.16 -14.42 3.30
CA ILE A 124 1.58 -14.59 3.60
C ILE A 124 2.16 -13.50 4.50
N TYR A 125 1.58 -12.31 4.55
CA TYR A 125 2.14 -11.19 5.31
C TYR A 125 1.89 -11.30 6.82
N PHE A 126 0.80 -11.94 7.23
CA PHE A 126 0.36 -12.01 8.61
C PHE A 126 0.11 -13.44 9.11
N GLY A 127 0.19 -14.44 8.22
CA GLY A 127 0.00 -15.84 8.60
C GLY A 127 1.05 -16.33 9.61
N GLU A 128 0.61 -17.10 10.58
CA GLU A 128 1.45 -17.75 11.58
C GLU A 128 1.07 -19.26 11.65
N PRO A 129 2.03 -20.15 11.99
CA PRO A 129 3.43 -19.91 12.30
C PRO A 129 4.27 -19.66 11.05
N ARG A 130 5.37 -18.91 11.21
CA ARG A 130 6.40 -18.71 10.18
C ARG A 130 7.78 -18.60 10.80
N GLY A 131 8.82 -18.96 10.06
CA GLY A 131 10.18 -18.89 10.58
C GLY A 131 11.17 -19.71 9.81
N VAL A 132 12.29 -19.93 10.46
CA VAL A 132 13.33 -20.86 10.01
C VAL A 132 13.65 -21.79 11.17
N GLU A 133 13.63 -23.08 10.91
CA GLU A 133 14.01 -24.13 11.87
C GLU A 133 15.03 -25.08 11.26
N VAL A 134 15.63 -25.91 12.08
CA VAL A 134 16.51 -26.99 11.62
C VAL A 134 15.74 -28.31 11.70
N ARG A 135 15.59 -28.98 10.55
CA ARG A 135 15.06 -30.33 10.42
C ARG A 135 16.09 -31.18 9.74
N ASP A 136 16.39 -32.36 10.29
CA ASP A 136 17.34 -33.34 9.72
C ASP A 136 18.69 -32.71 9.31
N ASN A 137 19.18 -31.77 10.15
CA ASN A 137 20.43 -31.03 9.93
C ASN A 137 20.39 -30.00 8.77
N GLU A 138 19.24 -29.72 8.22
CA GLU A 138 19.01 -28.69 7.20
C GLU A 138 18.19 -27.50 7.75
N ARG A 139 18.51 -26.29 7.28
CA ARG A 139 17.71 -25.10 7.59
C ARG A 139 16.49 -25.07 6.68
N VAL A 140 15.32 -25.16 7.28
CA VAL A 140 14.01 -25.13 6.58
C VAL A 140 13.29 -23.83 6.89
N GLY A 141 13.01 -23.04 5.84
CA GLY A 141 12.13 -21.87 5.93
C GLY A 141 10.68 -22.29 5.71
N PHE A 142 9.77 -21.77 6.52
CA PHE A 142 8.34 -22.03 6.35
C PHE A 142 7.52 -20.75 6.58
N ASN A 143 6.36 -20.69 5.95
CA ASN A 143 5.41 -19.62 6.09
C ASN A 143 3.98 -20.15 5.98
N THR A 144 3.04 -19.49 6.61
CA THR A 144 1.63 -19.85 6.60
C THR A 144 0.84 -18.84 5.76
N LEU A 145 -0.02 -19.35 4.88
CA LEU A 145 -0.95 -18.58 4.07
C LEU A 145 -2.37 -18.88 4.56
N VAL A 146 -3.01 -17.92 5.22
CA VAL A 146 -4.35 -18.06 5.77
C VAL A 146 -5.25 -16.92 5.29
N TYR A 147 -6.41 -17.27 4.78
CA TYR A 147 -7.50 -16.34 4.48
C TYR A 147 -8.78 -16.84 5.13
N SER A 148 -9.47 -15.98 5.86
CA SER A 148 -10.80 -16.25 6.38
C SER A 148 -11.85 -16.02 5.29
N GLU A 149 -13.03 -16.64 5.45
CA GLU A 149 -14.18 -16.43 4.56
C GLU A 149 -14.54 -14.94 4.44
N HIS A 150 -14.56 -14.22 5.56
CA HIS A 150 -14.84 -12.79 5.58
C HIS A 150 -13.83 -11.98 4.76
N GLU A 151 -12.54 -12.31 4.82
CA GLU A 151 -11.49 -11.61 4.03
C GLU A 151 -11.66 -11.85 2.54
N ILE A 152 -12.02 -13.07 2.15
CA ILE A 152 -12.31 -13.41 0.76
C ILE A 152 -13.58 -12.71 0.28
N GLU A 153 -14.66 -12.74 1.07
CA GLU A 153 -15.93 -12.13 0.70
C GLU A 153 -15.80 -10.62 0.49
N ARG A 154 -15.17 -9.89 1.43
CA ARG A 154 -15.07 -8.43 1.32
C ARG A 154 -14.26 -7.97 0.11
N ILE A 155 -13.15 -8.65 -0.22
CA ILE A 155 -12.35 -8.29 -1.39
C ILE A 155 -13.06 -8.66 -2.70
N ALA A 156 -13.77 -9.80 -2.74
CA ALA A 156 -14.56 -10.21 -3.88
C ALA A 156 -15.70 -9.23 -4.15
N ARG A 157 -16.39 -8.74 -3.11
CA ARG A 157 -17.44 -7.73 -3.22
C ARG A 157 -16.92 -6.44 -3.87
N VAL A 158 -15.77 -5.93 -3.41
CA VAL A 158 -15.09 -4.77 -4.04
C VAL A 158 -14.78 -5.05 -5.50
N GLY A 159 -14.30 -6.27 -5.81
CA GLY A 159 -14.00 -6.69 -7.18
C GLY A 159 -15.21 -6.67 -8.10
N PHE A 160 -16.32 -7.28 -7.68
CA PHE A 160 -17.56 -7.30 -8.46
C PHE A 160 -18.16 -5.91 -8.65
N GLU A 161 -18.19 -5.08 -7.61
CA GLU A 161 -18.70 -3.71 -7.69
C GLU A 161 -17.90 -2.85 -8.68
N LEU A 162 -16.58 -2.95 -8.64
CA LEU A 162 -15.71 -2.22 -9.55
C LEU A 162 -15.79 -2.77 -10.99
N ALA A 163 -15.88 -4.08 -11.16
CA ALA A 163 -16.08 -4.68 -12.47
C ALA A 163 -17.39 -4.23 -13.11
N ALA A 164 -18.48 -4.17 -12.34
CA ALA A 164 -19.78 -3.69 -12.81
C ALA A 164 -19.76 -2.20 -13.27
N LYS A 165 -18.91 -1.37 -12.64
CA LYS A 165 -18.71 0.03 -13.04
C LYS A 165 -17.76 0.21 -14.24
N ARG A 166 -17.16 -0.86 -14.72
CA ARG A 166 -16.20 -0.90 -15.84
C ARG A 166 -16.79 -1.74 -17.00
N ASN A 167 -16.02 -2.72 -17.47
CA ASN A 167 -16.39 -3.54 -18.64
C ASN A 167 -17.11 -4.84 -18.27
N GLY A 168 -17.50 -5.05 -17.01
CA GLY A 168 -18.16 -6.26 -16.52
C GLY A 168 -17.26 -7.50 -16.53
N LYS A 169 -15.94 -7.35 -16.59
CA LYS A 169 -14.96 -8.44 -16.55
C LYS A 169 -14.21 -8.42 -15.22
N LEU A 170 -14.18 -9.56 -14.56
CA LEU A 170 -13.42 -9.84 -13.34
C LEU A 170 -12.61 -11.12 -13.51
#